data_eb820501cc32396be9bba9012efb782f
#
_entry.id   eb820501cc32396be9bba9012efb782f
#
_cell.length_a   1.000
_cell.length_b   1.000
_cell.length_c   1.000
_cell.angle_alpha   90.00
_cell.angle_beta   90.00
_cell.angle_gamma   90.00
#
_symmetry.space_group_name_H-M   'P 1'
#
loop_
_entity.id
_entity.type
_entity.pdbx_description
1 polymer ?
#
loop_
_entity_poly.entity_id
_entity_poly.type
_entity_poly.pdbx_seq_one_letter_code
_entity_poly.pdbx_strand_id
1 'polypeptide(L)'
;MEKSQVFTFEAVIHQVEGIDGAYVEIPFDVKAVFGRGRVPVHATFDGEPYDGSLVRMGTPCHILGLRKEIRKKIGKHPGDTVKVTLQER
;
A
#
# COMPACT_ATOMS: atom_id res chain seq x y z
N MET A 1 -8.36 20.49 9.74
CA MET A 1 -7.67 19.69 9.27
C MET A 1 -8.21 18.46 8.84
N GLU A 2 -8.11 18.10 7.67
CA GLU A 2 -8.80 17.02 7.13
C GLU A 2 -7.93 15.83 7.01
N LYS A 3 -8.23 14.78 7.71
CA LYS A 3 -7.60 13.49 7.50
C LYS A 3 -8.57 12.51 6.88
N SER A 4 -9.64 13.04 6.30
CA SER A 4 -10.66 12.16 5.74
C SER A 4 -10.49 11.91 4.24
N GLN A 5 -9.49 12.51 3.63
CA GLN A 5 -9.29 12.30 2.19
C GLN A 5 -8.85 10.88 1.92
N VAL A 6 -9.53 10.23 0.99
CA VAL A 6 -9.25 8.86 0.60
C VAL A 6 -8.68 8.87 -0.81
N PHE A 7 -7.56 8.18 -0.99
CA PHE A 7 -6.93 8.03 -2.30
C PHE A 7 -7.23 6.63 -2.81
N THR A 8 -7.61 6.51 -4.07
CA THR A 8 -7.95 5.23 -4.68
C THR A 8 -7.16 5.05 -5.96
N PHE A 9 -6.55 3.87 -6.10
CA PHE A 9 -5.80 3.55 -7.32
C PHE A 9 -5.69 2.04 -7.45
N GLU A 10 -5.23 1.60 -8.63
CA GLU A 10 -4.92 0.19 -8.85
C GLU A 10 -3.41 0.03 -8.90
N ALA A 11 -2.91 -1.07 -8.40
CA ALA A 11 -1.49 -1.33 -8.35
C ALA A 11 -1.22 -2.81 -8.57
N VAL A 12 -0.05 -3.10 -9.13
CA VAL A 12 0.41 -4.48 -9.30
C VAL A 12 1.09 -4.91 -8.02
N ILE A 13 0.82 -6.13 -7.59
CA ILE A 13 1.44 -6.70 -6.41
C ILE A 13 2.83 -7.18 -6.79
N HIS A 14 3.85 -6.70 -6.07
CA HIS A 14 5.24 -7.09 -6.28
C HIS A 14 5.67 -8.02 -5.17
N GLN A 15 6.53 -8.99 -5.50
CA GLN A 15 7.05 -9.92 -4.51
C GLN A 15 8.39 -9.42 -4.00
N VAL A 16 8.62 -9.54 -2.68
CA VAL A 16 9.93 -9.28 -2.11
C VAL A 16 10.79 -10.50 -2.36
N GLU A 17 11.96 -10.27 -2.98
CA GLU A 17 12.83 -11.36 -3.32
C GLU A 17 13.38 -12.04 -2.08
N GLY A 18 13.37 -13.36 -2.07
CA GLY A 18 13.99 -14.14 -1.00
C GLY A 18 13.11 -14.42 0.21
N ILE A 19 11.92 -13.79 0.30
CA ILE A 19 11.01 -14.05 1.40
C ILE A 19 9.58 -14.09 0.88
N ASP A 20 8.66 -14.59 1.71
CA ASP A 20 7.26 -14.62 1.36
C ASP A 20 6.62 -13.31 1.76
N GLY A 21 6.95 -12.26 1.07
CA GLY A 21 6.42 -10.93 1.31
C GLY A 21 6.03 -10.28 0.00
N ALA A 22 5.16 -9.30 0.08
CA ALA A 22 4.71 -8.57 -1.10
C ALA A 22 4.41 -7.13 -0.73
N TYR A 23 4.32 -6.29 -1.77
CA TYR A 23 4.03 -4.88 -1.57
C TYR A 23 3.43 -4.31 -2.84
N VAL A 24 2.83 -3.12 -2.69
CA VAL A 24 2.40 -2.33 -3.84
C VAL A 24 3.16 -1.01 -3.81
N GLU A 25 3.41 -0.44 -4.98
CA GLU A 25 4.06 0.86 -5.09
C GLU A 25 3.00 1.95 -5.10
N ILE A 26 3.30 3.06 -4.41
CA ILE A 26 2.37 4.16 -4.32
C ILE A 26 2.62 5.09 -5.51
N PRO A 27 1.60 5.38 -6.32
CA PRO A 27 1.79 6.06 -7.61
C PRO A 27 1.91 7.58 -7.54
N PHE A 28 2.12 8.15 -6.35
CA PHE A 28 2.25 9.59 -6.20
C PHE A 28 3.32 9.91 -5.17
N ASP A 29 3.69 11.18 -5.08
CA ASP A 29 4.73 11.64 -4.18
C ASP A 29 4.14 11.74 -2.76
N VAL A 30 4.39 10.72 -1.96
CA VAL A 30 3.85 10.61 -0.61
C VAL A 30 4.29 11.78 0.26
N LYS A 31 5.56 12.17 0.16
CA LYS A 31 6.07 13.26 0.99
C LYS A 31 5.41 14.58 0.62
N ALA A 32 5.17 14.81 -0.66
CA ALA A 32 4.48 16.03 -1.09
C ALA A 32 3.03 16.06 -0.64
N VAL A 33 2.37 14.90 -0.69
CA VAL A 33 0.94 14.83 -0.36
C VAL A 33 0.70 14.88 1.15
N PHE A 34 1.50 14.14 1.92
CA PHE A 34 1.27 14.00 3.37
C PHE A 34 2.24 14.81 4.23
N GLY A 35 3.29 15.35 3.64
CA GLY A 35 4.24 16.19 4.36
C GLY A 35 5.28 15.44 5.18
N ARG A 36 5.35 14.12 5.04
CA ARG A 36 6.34 13.33 5.78
C ARG A 36 6.68 12.06 5.03
N GLY A 37 7.81 11.45 5.40
CA GLY A 37 8.35 10.32 4.68
C GLY A 37 7.82 8.96 5.12
N ARG A 38 7.25 8.86 6.33
CA ARG A 38 6.61 7.64 6.79
C ARG A 38 5.22 8.00 7.26
N VAL A 39 4.21 7.44 6.64
CA VAL A 39 2.83 7.86 6.85
C VAL A 39 1.98 6.67 7.27
N PRO A 40 1.47 6.64 8.50
CA PRO A 40 0.54 5.59 8.88
C PRO A 40 -0.79 5.79 8.16
N VAL A 41 -1.37 4.71 7.68
CA VAL A 41 -2.59 4.78 6.89
C VAL A 41 -3.56 3.67 7.27
N HIS A 42 -4.84 3.95 7.03
CA HIS A 42 -5.87 2.93 6.91
C HIS A 42 -5.96 2.63 5.42
N ALA A 43 -5.78 1.37 5.04
CA ALA A 43 -5.80 0.98 3.64
C ALA A 43 -6.82 -0.11 3.42
N THR A 44 -7.27 -0.27 2.17
CA THR A 44 -7.99 -1.48 1.79
C THR A 44 -7.35 -2.04 0.53
N PHE A 45 -7.38 -3.36 0.42
CA PHE A 45 -6.93 -4.06 -0.78
C PHE A 45 -8.14 -4.85 -1.29
N ASP A 46 -8.71 -4.45 -2.41
CA ASP A 46 -9.95 -5.02 -2.94
C ASP A 46 -11.03 -5.05 -1.87
N GLY A 47 -11.07 -3.98 -1.04
CA GLY A 47 -12.05 -3.85 0.03
C GLY A 47 -11.65 -4.45 1.36
N GLU A 48 -10.56 -5.23 1.43
CA GLU A 48 -10.11 -5.83 2.68
C GLU A 48 -9.30 -4.83 3.49
N PRO A 49 -9.70 -4.48 4.71
CA PRO A 49 -9.02 -3.43 5.46
C PRO A 49 -7.66 -3.88 6.01
N TYR A 50 -6.74 -2.94 6.06
CA TYR A 50 -5.41 -3.20 6.59
C TYR A 50 -4.80 -1.88 7.07
N ASP A 51 -4.33 -1.85 8.31
CA ASP A 51 -3.64 -0.67 8.84
C ASP A 51 -2.14 -0.90 8.70
N GLY A 52 -1.47 0.02 8.03
CA GLY A 52 -0.04 -0.07 7.82
C GLY A 52 0.57 1.30 7.69
N SER A 53 1.75 1.36 7.11
CA SER A 53 2.45 2.63 6.90
C SER A 53 3.05 2.66 5.51
N LEU A 54 2.98 3.81 4.89
CA LEU A 54 3.70 4.05 3.63
C LEU A 54 5.15 4.31 4.00
N VAL A 55 6.07 3.55 3.41
CA VAL A 55 7.50 3.67 3.72
C VAL A 55 8.29 3.63 2.42
N ARG A 56 9.54 4.07 2.51
CA ARG A 56 10.45 4.02 1.38
C ARG A 56 11.65 3.20 1.82
N MET A 57 11.87 2.07 1.17
CA MET A 57 12.90 1.13 1.59
C MET A 57 13.83 0.84 0.44
N GLY A 58 14.59 1.87 0.04
CA GLY A 58 15.54 1.70 -1.06
C GLY A 58 14.89 1.66 -2.44
N THR A 59 13.64 2.06 -2.54
CA THR A 59 12.92 2.11 -3.80
C THR A 59 12.73 3.55 -4.25
N PRO A 60 12.54 3.80 -5.55
CA PRO A 60 12.31 5.18 -6.01
C PRO A 60 10.99 5.77 -5.54
N CYS A 61 10.03 4.94 -5.18
CA CYS A 61 8.73 5.41 -4.70
C CYS A 61 8.43 4.77 -3.35
N HIS A 62 7.44 5.32 -2.65
CA HIS A 62 6.96 4.72 -1.42
C HIS A 62 6.22 3.43 -1.72
N ILE A 63 6.23 2.52 -0.76
CA ILE A 63 5.55 1.24 -0.88
C ILE A 63 4.66 1.01 0.32
N LEU A 64 3.69 0.11 0.16
CA LEU A 64 2.83 -0.37 1.24
C LEU A 64 2.89 -1.88 1.24
N GLY A 65 3.28 -2.47 2.37
CA GLY A 65 3.36 -3.91 2.49
C GLY A 65 2.00 -4.56 2.38
N LEU A 66 1.94 -5.73 1.76
CA LEU A 66 0.71 -6.47 1.57
C LEU A 66 0.91 -7.85 2.16
N ARG A 67 0.38 -8.04 3.36
CA ARG A 67 0.62 -9.26 4.14
C ARG A 67 -0.01 -10.49 3.49
N LYS A 68 0.58 -11.63 3.80
CA LYS A 68 0.11 -12.91 3.29
C LYS A 68 -1.35 -13.16 3.63
N GLU A 69 -1.76 -12.83 4.86
CA GLU A 69 -3.15 -13.02 5.28
C GLU A 69 -4.13 -12.24 4.40
N ILE A 70 -3.75 -11.02 4.03
CA ILE A 70 -4.60 -10.20 3.17
C ILE A 70 -4.66 -10.80 1.77
N ARG A 71 -3.50 -11.20 1.23
CA ARG A 71 -3.45 -11.82 -0.10
C ARG A 71 -4.33 -13.06 -0.17
N LYS A 72 -4.33 -13.86 0.89
CA LYS A 72 -5.18 -15.05 0.93
C LYS A 72 -6.66 -14.68 0.92
N LYS A 73 -7.04 -13.67 1.69
CA LYS A 73 -8.44 -13.26 1.77
C LYS A 73 -8.98 -12.76 0.45
N ILE A 74 -8.15 -12.03 -0.30
CA ILE A 74 -8.60 -11.45 -1.57
C ILE A 74 -8.31 -12.36 -2.77
N GLY A 75 -7.58 -13.47 -2.54
CA GLY A 75 -7.28 -14.41 -3.62
C GLY A 75 -6.32 -13.88 -4.65
N LYS A 76 -5.40 -13.01 -4.27
CA LYS A 76 -4.46 -12.38 -5.19
C LYS A 76 -3.02 -12.78 -4.87
N HIS A 77 -2.18 -12.73 -5.90
CA HIS A 77 -0.78 -13.14 -5.81
C HIS A 77 0.10 -12.08 -6.46
N PRO A 78 1.41 -12.09 -6.21
CA PRO A 78 2.32 -11.21 -6.94
C PRO A 78 2.11 -11.32 -8.44
N GLY A 79 2.07 -10.18 -9.11
CA GLY A 79 1.74 -10.10 -10.53
C GLY A 79 0.30 -9.71 -10.79
N ASP A 80 -0.59 -9.92 -9.82
CA ASP A 80 -1.99 -9.51 -9.97
C ASP A 80 -2.16 -8.03 -9.67
N THR A 81 -3.23 -7.45 -10.20
CA THR A 81 -3.60 -6.07 -9.92
C THR A 81 -4.60 -6.03 -8.78
N VAL A 82 -4.43 -5.09 -7.88
CA VAL A 82 -5.32 -4.94 -6.73
C VAL A 82 -5.78 -3.48 -6.62
N LYS A 83 -7.02 -3.28 -6.21
CA LYS A 83 -7.55 -1.94 -5.99
C LYS A 83 -7.19 -1.52 -4.56
N VAL A 84 -6.52 -0.38 -4.44
CA VAL A 84 -6.02 0.11 -3.17
C VAL A 84 -6.72 1.41 -2.80
N THR A 85 -7.14 1.53 -1.55
CA THR A 85 -7.55 2.82 -1.01
C THR A 85 -6.65 3.15 0.17
N LEU A 86 -6.37 4.42 0.36
CA LEU A 86 -5.52 4.91 1.44
C LEU A 86 -6.18 6.10 2.12
N GLN A 87 -6.10 6.11 3.44
CA GLN A 87 -6.51 7.27 4.22
C GLN A 87 -5.51 7.42 5.36
N GLU A 88 -5.01 8.63 5.58
CA GLU A 88 -4.03 8.88 6.63
C GLU A 88 -4.65 8.64 8.01
N ARG A 89 -3.91 7.95 8.88
CA ARG A 89 -4.35 7.73 10.25
C ARG A 89 -4.02 8.91 11.14
#